data_9218432c2825c6c7b0f43b7d5abcb95e
#
_entry.id   9218432c2825c6c7b0f43b7d5abcb95e
#
_cell.length_a   1.000
_cell.length_b   1.000
_cell.length_c   1.000
_cell.angle_alpha   90.00
_cell.angle_beta   90.00
_cell.angle_gamma   90.00
#
_symmetry.space_group_name_H-M   'P 1'
#
loop_
_entity.id
_entity.type
_entity.pdbx_description
1 polymer ?
#
loop_
_entity_poly.entity_id
_entity_poly.type
_entity_poly.pdbx_seq_one_letter_code
_entity_poly.pdbx_strand_id
1 'polypeptide(L)'
;TNLKYQLETAGLADRFDEVLAECARIRRELAWPIMVTPFAQLVGTQAVFNVVNGERYKVVPDEVKKYVLGYYGKLLAAVDPEALDRIVSNGSARIALRPAASAPAVDALRRKYPGASDEERLLRFCFAGNQVDEMRAAGPLRTIYGFEQPLERLLRELGRRKSWHYMRLEGRGVDVTLRSRS
;
A
#
# COMPACT_ATOMS: atom_id res chain seq x y z
N THR A 1 9.35 -11.13 13.93
CA THR A 1 9.32 -9.90 13.10
C THR A 1 9.57 -10.25 11.66
N ASN A 2 9.07 -9.46 10.71
CA ASN A 2 9.17 -9.73 9.27
C ASN A 2 10.63 -9.89 8.79
N LEU A 3 11.54 -9.06 9.28
CA LEU A 3 12.98 -9.15 8.96
C LEU A 3 13.59 -10.49 9.36
N LYS A 4 13.29 -10.98 10.57
CA LYS A 4 13.80 -12.28 11.02
C LYS A 4 13.33 -13.42 10.11
N TYR A 5 12.04 -13.46 9.79
CA TYR A 5 11.49 -14.45 8.88
C TYR A 5 12.12 -14.37 7.47
N GLN A 6 12.33 -13.15 6.95
CA GLN A 6 13.00 -12.98 5.65
C GLN A 6 14.43 -13.50 5.65
N LEU A 7 15.20 -13.25 6.72
CA LEU A 7 16.57 -13.78 6.87
C LEU A 7 16.58 -15.29 7.03
N GLU A 8 15.66 -15.86 7.78
CA GLU A 8 15.49 -17.32 7.90
C GLU A 8 15.21 -17.96 6.53
N THR A 9 14.29 -17.38 5.77
CA THR A 9 13.95 -17.85 4.42
C THR A 9 15.12 -17.72 3.44
N ALA A 10 15.97 -16.70 3.61
CA ALA A 10 17.16 -16.48 2.80
C ALA A 10 18.39 -17.30 3.25
N GLY A 11 18.26 -18.14 4.30
CA GLY A 11 19.39 -18.91 4.85
C GLY A 11 20.44 -18.05 5.60
N LEU A 12 20.04 -16.89 6.10
CA LEU A 12 20.91 -15.90 6.78
C LEU A 12 20.50 -15.69 8.25
N ALA A 13 19.85 -16.67 8.85
CA ALA A 13 19.34 -16.58 10.22
C ALA A 13 20.45 -16.35 11.26
N ASP A 14 21.61 -16.93 11.04
CA ASP A 14 22.83 -16.81 11.87
C ASP A 14 23.45 -15.40 11.84
N ARG A 15 23.16 -14.61 10.81
CA ARG A 15 23.64 -13.23 10.66
C ARG A 15 22.63 -12.16 11.15
N PHE A 16 21.60 -12.56 11.87
CA PHE A 16 20.53 -11.65 12.30
C PHE A 16 21.05 -10.50 13.17
N ASP A 17 21.91 -10.79 14.15
CA ASP A 17 22.46 -9.77 15.05
C ASP A 17 23.38 -8.80 14.32
N GLU A 18 24.14 -9.27 13.32
CA GLU A 18 24.99 -8.43 12.46
C GLU A 18 24.11 -7.46 11.63
N VAL A 19 22.99 -7.95 11.06
CA VAL A 19 22.05 -7.11 10.33
C VAL A 19 21.38 -6.08 11.24
N LEU A 20 21.04 -6.43 12.48
CA LEU A 20 20.47 -5.46 13.44
C LEU A 20 21.47 -4.36 13.80
N ALA A 21 22.73 -4.71 14.04
CA ALA A 21 23.78 -3.73 14.31
C ALA A 21 23.98 -2.79 13.11
N GLU A 22 23.95 -3.33 11.89
CA GLU A 22 24.05 -2.54 10.66
C GLU A 22 22.83 -1.65 10.44
N CYS A 23 21.60 -2.10 10.77
CA CYS A 23 20.41 -1.25 10.76
C CYS A 23 20.57 0.00 11.65
N ALA A 24 21.11 -0.18 12.85
CA ALA A 24 21.34 0.95 13.77
C ALA A 24 22.36 1.94 13.21
N ARG A 25 23.40 1.45 12.53
CA ARG A 25 24.41 2.27 11.89
C ARG A 25 23.85 3.03 10.69
N ILE A 26 23.18 2.34 9.78
CA ILE A 26 22.53 2.96 8.61
C ILE A 26 21.53 4.02 9.03
N ARG A 27 20.70 3.74 10.04
CA ARG A 27 19.72 4.71 10.55
C ARG A 27 20.36 6.03 10.97
N ARG A 28 21.53 5.97 11.60
CA ARG A 28 22.30 7.17 11.99
C ARG A 28 22.81 7.92 10.77
N GLU A 29 23.42 7.21 9.83
CA GLU A 29 24.01 7.77 8.60
C GLU A 29 22.95 8.40 7.68
N LEU A 30 21.74 7.85 7.65
CA LEU A 30 20.61 8.36 6.86
C LEU A 30 19.79 9.45 7.57
N ALA A 31 20.38 10.16 8.53
CA ALA A 31 19.71 11.25 9.26
C ALA A 31 18.46 10.81 10.05
N TRP A 32 18.55 9.65 10.71
CA TRP A 32 17.54 9.12 11.64
C TRP A 32 16.13 8.96 11.04
N PRO A 33 15.95 8.22 9.94
CA PRO A 33 14.62 7.95 9.42
C PRO A 33 13.71 7.38 10.50
N ILE A 34 12.44 7.78 10.44
CA ILE A 34 11.41 7.19 11.29
C ILE A 34 11.22 5.72 10.92
N MET A 35 11.26 4.81 11.93
CA MET A 35 11.23 3.36 11.69
C MET A 35 9.79 2.83 11.53
N VAL A 36 9.04 3.42 10.61
CA VAL A 36 7.74 2.94 10.14
C VAL A 36 7.80 2.67 8.63
N THR A 37 6.86 1.93 8.08
CA THR A 37 6.76 1.67 6.64
C THR A 37 6.63 2.98 5.86
N PRO A 38 7.38 3.21 4.76
CA PRO A 38 8.32 2.27 4.12
C PRO A 38 9.77 2.35 4.64
N PHE A 39 10.11 3.30 5.52
CA PHE A 39 11.51 3.60 5.88
C PHE A 39 12.18 2.48 6.68
N ALA A 40 11.45 1.77 7.53
CA ALA A 40 11.98 0.61 8.24
C ALA A 40 12.43 -0.49 7.26
N GLN A 41 11.67 -0.70 6.17
CA GLN A 41 12.03 -1.66 5.13
C GLN A 41 13.27 -1.20 4.34
N LEU A 42 13.35 0.09 4.02
CA LEU A 42 14.48 0.70 3.34
C LEU A 42 15.77 0.48 4.13
N VAL A 43 15.78 0.78 5.43
CA VAL A 43 16.93 0.57 6.32
C VAL A 43 17.27 -0.91 6.44
N GLY A 44 16.28 -1.78 6.64
CA GLY A 44 16.49 -3.22 6.76
C GLY A 44 17.05 -3.85 5.50
N THR A 45 16.51 -3.50 4.32
CA THR A 45 17.00 -4.01 3.03
C THR A 45 18.46 -3.58 2.78
N GLN A 46 18.79 -2.32 3.04
CA GLN A 46 20.19 -1.85 2.89
C GLN A 46 21.13 -2.56 3.86
N ALA A 47 20.68 -2.82 5.10
CA ALA A 47 21.49 -3.54 6.08
C ALA A 47 21.79 -4.98 5.62
N VAL A 48 20.79 -5.67 5.09
CA VAL A 48 20.97 -7.01 4.51
C VAL A 48 21.99 -6.96 3.37
N PHE A 49 21.87 -6.00 2.44
CA PHE A 49 22.83 -5.88 1.34
C PHE A 49 24.25 -5.58 1.80
N ASN A 50 24.43 -4.70 2.78
CA ASN A 50 25.76 -4.42 3.31
C ASN A 50 26.41 -5.66 3.95
N VAL A 51 25.62 -6.42 4.72
CA VAL A 51 26.09 -7.63 5.40
C VAL A 51 26.38 -8.75 4.38
N VAL A 52 25.49 -9.00 3.45
CA VAL A 52 25.64 -10.08 2.45
C VAL A 52 26.81 -9.82 1.51
N ASN A 53 26.99 -8.58 1.04
CA ASN A 53 28.09 -8.23 0.12
C ASN A 53 29.43 -8.03 0.82
N GLY A 54 29.47 -7.95 2.16
CA GLY A 54 30.68 -7.66 2.92
C GLY A 54 31.25 -6.26 2.70
N GLU A 55 30.57 -5.44 1.91
CA GLU A 55 30.98 -4.07 1.58
C GLU A 55 29.75 -3.15 1.67
N ARG A 56 29.89 -2.07 2.43
CA ARG A 56 28.81 -1.15 2.71
C ARG A 56 28.47 -0.26 1.51
N TYR A 57 27.17 -0.19 1.20
CA TYR A 57 26.65 0.58 0.06
C TYR A 57 27.21 0.17 -1.31
N LYS A 58 27.70 -1.06 -1.45
CA LYS A 58 28.08 -1.62 -2.76
C LYS A 58 26.87 -1.82 -3.66
N VAL A 59 25.79 -2.32 -3.08
CA VAL A 59 24.48 -2.43 -3.72
C VAL A 59 23.52 -1.51 -3.00
N VAL A 60 22.91 -0.58 -3.74
CA VAL A 60 22.01 0.44 -3.21
C VAL A 60 20.64 0.33 -3.90
N PRO A 61 19.57 -0.02 -3.16
CA PRO A 61 18.20 0.05 -3.68
C PRO A 61 17.81 1.46 -4.12
N ASP A 62 16.95 1.53 -5.12
CA ASP A 62 16.44 2.80 -5.65
C ASP A 62 15.76 3.66 -4.58
N GLU A 63 15.07 3.03 -3.62
CA GLU A 63 14.39 3.69 -2.51
C GLU A 63 15.36 4.37 -1.55
N VAL A 64 16.52 3.77 -1.30
CA VAL A 64 17.58 4.36 -0.45
C VAL A 64 18.15 5.59 -1.15
N LYS A 65 18.47 5.50 -2.44
CA LYS A 65 18.96 6.64 -3.22
C LYS A 65 17.92 7.76 -3.28
N LYS A 66 16.65 7.45 -3.54
CA LYS A 66 15.56 8.44 -3.53
C LYS A 66 15.41 9.11 -2.16
N TYR A 67 15.56 8.34 -1.07
CA TYR A 67 15.46 8.88 0.28
C TYR A 67 16.50 9.97 0.53
N VAL A 68 17.78 9.67 0.33
CA VAL A 68 18.87 10.64 0.59
C VAL A 68 18.85 11.85 -0.34
N LEU A 69 18.27 11.71 -1.54
CA LEU A 69 18.08 12.79 -2.51
C LEU A 69 16.82 13.64 -2.26
N GLY A 70 16.05 13.34 -1.19
CA GLY A 70 14.90 14.15 -0.80
C GLY A 70 13.60 13.90 -1.59
N TYR A 71 13.48 12.75 -2.30
CA TYR A 71 12.24 12.39 -3.02
C TYR A 71 11.04 12.16 -2.09
N TYR A 72 11.30 11.84 -0.82
CA TYR A 72 10.27 11.66 0.22
C TYR A 72 10.07 12.90 1.09
N GLY A 73 10.63 14.03 0.68
CA GLY A 73 10.51 15.30 1.39
C GLY A 73 11.79 15.68 2.17
N LYS A 74 11.65 16.70 3.02
CA LYS A 74 12.77 17.23 3.80
C LYS A 74 13.19 16.25 4.89
N LEU A 75 14.49 15.94 4.94
CA LEU A 75 15.08 15.12 5.99
C LEU A 75 15.18 15.87 7.32
N LEU A 76 15.18 15.14 8.44
CA LEU A 76 15.26 15.72 9.79
C LEU A 76 16.64 16.32 10.09
N ALA A 77 17.69 15.76 9.50
CA ALA A 77 19.08 16.19 9.65
C ALA A 77 19.84 15.97 8.34
N ALA A 78 21.12 16.35 8.30
CA ALA A 78 21.98 16.03 7.18
C ALA A 78 22.35 14.54 7.17
N VAL A 79 22.33 13.94 5.98
CA VAL A 79 22.88 12.60 5.75
C VAL A 79 24.39 12.63 5.94
N ASP A 80 24.95 11.56 6.48
CA ASP A 80 26.41 11.40 6.55
C ASP A 80 27.06 11.58 5.17
N PRO A 81 28.05 12.47 5.00
CA PRO A 81 28.60 12.78 3.68
C PRO A 81 29.23 11.57 2.96
N GLU A 82 29.94 10.70 3.70
CA GLU A 82 30.58 9.52 3.12
C GLU A 82 29.51 8.50 2.65
N ALA A 83 28.48 8.29 3.47
CA ALA A 83 27.34 7.44 3.08
C ALA A 83 26.60 8.01 1.87
N LEU A 84 26.38 9.33 1.82
CA LEU A 84 25.73 10.00 0.69
C LEU A 84 26.50 9.80 -0.61
N ASP A 85 27.81 10.01 -0.61
CA ASP A 85 28.66 9.84 -1.78
C ASP A 85 28.61 8.40 -2.31
N ARG A 86 28.71 7.40 -1.42
CA ARG A 86 28.60 5.99 -1.80
C ARG A 86 27.22 5.64 -2.36
N ILE A 87 26.16 6.11 -1.73
CA ILE A 87 24.79 5.87 -2.17
C ILE A 87 24.52 6.48 -3.55
N VAL A 88 25.01 7.71 -3.77
CA VAL A 88 24.83 8.40 -5.05
C VAL A 88 25.64 7.72 -6.15
N SER A 89 26.88 7.34 -5.87
CA SER A 89 27.79 6.70 -6.84
C SER A 89 27.34 5.29 -7.23
N ASN A 90 26.91 4.47 -6.26
CA ASN A 90 26.58 3.06 -6.49
C ASN A 90 25.10 2.83 -6.78
N GLY A 91 24.23 3.81 -6.47
CA GLY A 91 22.81 3.72 -6.79
C GLY A 91 22.50 3.94 -8.27
N SER A 92 21.31 3.52 -8.68
CA SER A 92 20.87 3.58 -10.08
C SER A 92 21.05 4.96 -10.72
N ALA A 93 21.71 5.00 -11.87
CA ALA A 93 21.86 6.23 -12.68
C ALA A 93 20.53 6.76 -13.25
N ARG A 94 19.48 5.94 -13.23
CA ARG A 94 18.13 6.35 -13.69
C ARG A 94 17.45 7.33 -12.73
N ILE A 95 17.92 7.42 -11.48
CA ILE A 95 17.37 8.32 -10.48
C ILE A 95 18.09 9.66 -10.62
N ALA A 96 17.34 10.71 -10.97
CA ALA A 96 17.87 12.06 -11.06
C ALA A 96 18.35 12.55 -9.70
N LEU A 97 19.42 13.33 -9.67
CA LEU A 97 20.01 13.88 -8.42
C LEU A 97 19.09 14.87 -7.69
N ARG A 98 18.05 15.35 -8.36
CA ARG A 98 17.02 16.20 -7.75
C ARG A 98 15.65 15.68 -8.13
N PRO A 99 14.72 15.59 -7.17
CA PRO A 99 13.33 15.29 -7.48
C PRO A 99 12.79 16.32 -8.47
N ALA A 100 11.90 15.88 -9.36
CA ALA A 100 11.15 16.81 -10.21
C ALA A 100 10.38 17.80 -9.33
N ALA A 101 10.14 19.01 -9.85
CA ALA A 101 9.34 20.02 -9.16
C ALA A 101 8.00 19.42 -8.71
N SER A 102 7.56 19.83 -7.52
CA SER A 102 6.36 19.29 -6.90
C SER A 102 5.13 19.37 -7.81
N ALA A 103 4.19 18.52 -7.52
CA ALA A 103 2.90 18.32 -8.16
C ALA A 103 2.27 19.57 -8.79
N PRO A 104 1.52 19.43 -9.90
CA PRO A 104 0.81 20.52 -10.52
C PRO A 104 -0.09 21.21 -9.49
N ALA A 105 -0.07 22.55 -9.48
CA ALA A 105 -0.99 23.33 -8.66
C ALA A 105 -2.44 22.97 -8.99
N VAL A 106 -3.34 23.07 -8.03
CA VAL A 106 -4.79 22.81 -8.17
C VAL A 106 -5.36 23.46 -9.43
N ASP A 107 -4.88 24.65 -9.78
CA ASP A 107 -5.30 25.35 -11.00
C ASP A 107 -4.89 24.66 -12.30
N ALA A 108 -3.78 23.92 -12.31
CA ALA A 108 -3.41 23.09 -13.46
C ALA A 108 -4.37 21.90 -13.62
N LEU A 109 -4.81 21.30 -12.51
CA LEU A 109 -5.83 20.24 -12.52
C LEU A 109 -7.20 20.77 -12.96
N ARG A 110 -7.58 21.96 -12.51
CA ARG A 110 -8.82 22.63 -12.93
C ARG A 110 -8.84 22.90 -14.43
N ARG A 111 -7.73 23.38 -14.98
CA ARG A 111 -7.59 23.60 -16.43
C ARG A 111 -7.61 22.28 -17.22
N LYS A 112 -6.99 21.23 -16.70
CA LYS A 112 -6.94 19.90 -17.35
C LYS A 112 -8.30 19.19 -17.36
N TYR A 113 -9.09 19.39 -16.29
CA TYR A 113 -10.39 18.74 -16.09
C TYR A 113 -11.48 19.78 -15.71
N PRO A 114 -11.90 20.64 -16.66
CA PRO A 114 -12.74 21.81 -16.34
C PRO A 114 -14.13 21.45 -15.82
N GLY A 115 -14.70 20.30 -16.24
CA GLY A 115 -16.05 19.84 -15.83
C GLY A 115 -16.06 18.90 -14.63
N ALA A 116 -14.89 18.52 -14.07
CA ALA A 116 -14.82 17.57 -12.98
C ALA A 116 -15.05 18.24 -11.62
N SER A 117 -15.55 17.47 -10.63
CA SER A 117 -15.56 17.90 -9.22
C SER A 117 -14.13 17.93 -8.64
N ASP A 118 -13.94 18.56 -7.48
CA ASP A 118 -12.63 18.58 -6.83
C ASP A 118 -12.21 17.18 -6.36
N GLU A 119 -13.14 16.33 -5.95
CA GLU A 119 -12.90 14.92 -5.63
C GLU A 119 -12.43 14.14 -6.87
N GLU A 120 -13.07 14.32 -8.01
CA GLU A 120 -12.65 13.68 -9.25
C GLU A 120 -11.27 14.16 -9.70
N ARG A 121 -10.97 15.44 -9.57
CA ARG A 121 -9.63 15.99 -9.87
C ARG A 121 -8.56 15.37 -9.00
N LEU A 122 -8.83 15.19 -7.69
CA LEU A 122 -7.93 14.52 -6.76
C LEU A 122 -7.74 13.05 -7.11
N LEU A 123 -8.82 12.34 -7.44
CA LEU A 123 -8.73 10.95 -7.88
C LEU A 123 -7.87 10.82 -9.15
N ARG A 124 -8.08 11.69 -10.16
CA ARG A 124 -7.30 11.69 -11.40
C ARG A 124 -5.84 12.15 -11.22
N PHE A 125 -5.55 12.82 -10.12
CA PHE A 125 -4.18 13.14 -9.73
C PHE A 125 -3.47 11.97 -9.07
N CYS A 126 -4.17 11.23 -8.21
CA CYS A 126 -3.60 10.13 -7.42
C CYS A 126 -3.57 8.78 -8.16
N PHE A 127 -4.49 8.57 -9.11
CA PHE A 127 -4.69 7.29 -9.79
C PHE A 127 -4.61 7.44 -11.32
N ALA A 128 -4.33 6.33 -12.00
CA ALA A 128 -4.37 6.32 -13.47
C ALA A 128 -5.77 6.66 -14.00
N GLY A 129 -5.84 7.46 -15.07
CA GLY A 129 -7.11 7.96 -15.59
C GLY A 129 -8.13 6.89 -15.94
N ASN A 130 -7.67 5.76 -16.52
CA ASN A 130 -8.51 4.60 -16.83
C ASN A 130 -9.18 4.00 -15.58
N GLN A 131 -8.47 3.92 -14.45
CA GLN A 131 -9.03 3.41 -13.18
C GLN A 131 -10.17 4.31 -12.67
N VAL A 132 -10.01 5.62 -12.81
CA VAL A 132 -11.06 6.59 -12.43
C VAL A 132 -12.26 6.48 -13.36
N ASP A 133 -12.02 6.28 -14.66
CA ASP A 133 -13.11 6.11 -15.65
C ASP A 133 -13.87 4.80 -15.40
N GLU A 134 -13.20 3.70 -15.12
CA GLU A 134 -13.80 2.41 -14.75
C GLU A 134 -14.62 2.51 -13.46
N MET A 135 -14.08 3.17 -12.44
CA MET A 135 -14.79 3.41 -11.17
C MET A 135 -16.09 4.20 -11.42
N ARG A 136 -16.04 5.24 -12.24
CA ARG A 136 -17.22 6.05 -12.57
C ARG A 136 -18.25 5.27 -13.38
N ALA A 137 -17.80 4.47 -14.33
CA ALA A 137 -18.67 3.60 -15.13
C ALA A 137 -19.35 2.53 -14.28
N ALA A 138 -18.67 2.01 -13.26
CA ALA A 138 -19.25 1.06 -12.32
C ALA A 138 -20.36 1.67 -11.43
N GLY A 139 -20.40 3.00 -11.30
CA GLY A 139 -21.35 3.72 -10.46
C GLY A 139 -21.11 3.54 -8.96
N PRO A 140 -22.04 4.02 -8.13
CA PRO A 140 -21.88 3.93 -6.67
C PRO A 140 -21.82 2.47 -6.22
N LEU A 141 -20.94 2.22 -5.25
CA LEU A 141 -20.86 0.90 -4.60
C LEU A 141 -22.26 0.50 -4.13
N ARG A 142 -22.70 -0.68 -4.53
CA ARG A 142 -23.88 -1.28 -3.92
C ARG A 142 -23.54 -1.56 -2.47
N THR A 143 -24.01 -0.70 -1.56
CA THR A 143 -23.88 -0.90 -0.12
C THR A 143 -24.80 -2.03 0.32
N ILE A 144 -24.48 -3.25 -0.07
CA ILE A 144 -25.05 -4.44 0.54
C ILE A 144 -24.13 -4.78 1.72
N TYR A 145 -24.17 -3.96 2.76
CA TYR A 145 -23.67 -4.32 4.09
C TYR A 145 -24.78 -5.09 4.84
N GLY A 146 -25.36 -6.07 4.17
CA GLY A 146 -26.22 -7.04 4.81
C GLY A 146 -25.58 -8.39 4.54
N PHE A 147 -25.04 -9.03 5.55
CA PHE A 147 -25.10 -10.48 5.60
C PHE A 147 -26.60 -10.82 5.64
N GLU A 148 -27.29 -10.70 4.51
CA GLU A 148 -28.61 -11.29 4.37
C GLU A 148 -28.40 -12.78 4.56
N GLN A 149 -28.83 -13.28 5.69
CA GLN A 149 -28.88 -14.71 5.88
C GLN A 149 -29.70 -15.30 4.71
N PRO A 150 -29.29 -16.40 4.11
CA PRO A 150 -30.03 -17.01 2.98
C PRO A 150 -31.53 -17.14 3.25
N LEU A 151 -31.91 -17.34 4.50
CA LEU A 151 -33.30 -17.39 4.97
C LEU A 151 -34.01 -16.03 4.86
N GLU A 152 -33.37 -14.93 5.24
CA GLU A 152 -33.95 -13.57 5.13
C GLU A 152 -34.17 -13.20 3.66
N ARG A 153 -33.23 -13.52 2.79
CA ARG A 153 -33.35 -13.30 1.36
C ARG A 153 -34.51 -14.10 0.79
N LEU A 154 -34.64 -15.37 1.18
CA LEU A 154 -35.74 -16.24 0.76
C LEU A 154 -37.08 -15.67 1.24
N LEU A 155 -37.21 -15.29 2.51
CA LEU A 155 -38.42 -14.68 3.06
C LEU A 155 -38.83 -13.39 2.33
N ARG A 156 -37.85 -12.54 1.99
CA ARG A 156 -38.10 -11.30 1.24
C ARG A 156 -38.56 -11.58 -0.17
N GLU A 157 -37.94 -12.54 -0.87
CA GLU A 157 -38.38 -12.95 -2.23
C GLU A 157 -39.76 -13.59 -2.22
N LEU A 158 -40.07 -14.38 -1.20
CA LEU A 158 -41.40 -14.97 -1.05
C LEU A 158 -42.47 -13.92 -0.75
N GLY A 159 -42.16 -12.92 0.09
CA GLY A 159 -43.05 -11.81 0.38
C GLY A 159 -43.40 -10.97 -0.85
N ARG A 160 -42.55 -10.94 -1.87
CA ARG A 160 -42.80 -10.28 -3.16
C ARG A 160 -43.69 -11.09 -4.11
N ARG A 161 -43.75 -12.43 -3.94
CA ARG A 161 -44.54 -13.32 -4.81
C ARG A 161 -45.93 -13.57 -4.21
N LYS A 162 -46.94 -13.12 -4.87
CA LYS A 162 -48.35 -13.26 -4.40
C LYS A 162 -48.99 -14.64 -4.68
N SER A 163 -48.26 -15.60 -5.27
CA SER A 163 -48.81 -16.85 -5.80
C SER A 163 -48.51 -18.12 -5.00
N TRP A 164 -48.10 -17.99 -3.75
CA TRP A 164 -47.86 -19.17 -2.90
C TRP A 164 -48.82 -19.17 -1.70
N HIS A 165 -49.29 -20.37 -1.30
CA HIS A 165 -50.22 -20.53 -0.17
C HIS A 165 -49.57 -21.27 0.99
N TYR A 166 -48.61 -22.13 0.72
CA TYR A 166 -47.91 -22.96 1.72
C TYR A 166 -46.50 -23.29 1.25
N MET A 167 -45.56 -23.24 2.17
CA MET A 167 -44.18 -23.65 1.95
C MET A 167 -43.61 -24.25 3.20
N ARG A 168 -42.90 -25.37 3.09
CA ARG A 168 -42.12 -25.97 4.16
C ARG A 168 -40.66 -26.05 3.73
N LEU A 169 -39.78 -25.58 4.60
CA LEU A 169 -38.31 -25.65 4.45
C LEU A 169 -37.79 -26.56 5.54
N GLU A 170 -37.24 -27.68 5.15
CA GLU A 170 -36.65 -28.66 6.03
C GLU A 170 -35.17 -28.87 5.69
N GLY A 171 -34.28 -28.76 6.68
CA GLY A 171 -32.85 -28.91 6.47
C GLY A 171 -32.11 -29.01 7.80
N ARG A 172 -30.77 -29.15 7.78
CA ARG A 172 -29.90 -29.38 8.95
C ARG A 172 -30.20 -28.39 10.10
N GLY A 173 -31.13 -28.78 11.00
CA GLY A 173 -31.47 -27.99 12.19
C GLY A 173 -32.47 -26.85 11.95
N VAL A 174 -33.07 -26.76 10.76
CA VAL A 174 -34.08 -25.75 10.43
C VAL A 174 -35.33 -26.44 9.89
N ASP A 175 -36.47 -26.22 10.56
CA ASP A 175 -37.81 -26.59 10.04
C ASP A 175 -38.69 -25.34 10.14
N VAL A 176 -39.03 -24.76 9.02
CA VAL A 176 -39.82 -23.54 8.91
C VAL A 176 -41.02 -23.79 8.01
N THR A 177 -42.20 -23.56 8.56
CA THR A 177 -43.46 -23.61 7.81
C THR A 177 -44.00 -22.21 7.61
N LEU A 178 -44.25 -21.81 6.36
CA LEU A 178 -44.80 -20.53 5.99
C LEU A 178 -46.20 -20.73 5.36
N ARG A 179 -47.15 -19.89 5.73
CA ARG A 179 -48.49 -19.84 5.13
C ARG A 179 -48.78 -18.42 4.69
N SER A 180 -49.20 -18.24 3.46
CA SER A 180 -49.71 -16.95 2.99
C SER A 180 -51.08 -16.69 3.63
N ARG A 181 -51.29 -15.51 4.20
CA ARG A 181 -52.62 -15.05 4.54
C ARG A 181 -53.24 -14.51 3.25
N SER A 182 -54.37 -15.12 2.80
CA SER A 182 -55.23 -14.61 1.75
C SER A 182 -55.81 -13.26 2.13
#